data_daed38f19a2ed76d9ff4e9f645d961c5
#
_entry.id   daed38f19a2ed76d9ff4e9f645d961c5
#
_cell.length_a   1.000
_cell.length_b   1.000
_cell.length_c   1.000
_cell.angle_alpha   90.00
_cell.angle_beta   90.00
_cell.angle_gamma   90.00
#
_symmetry.space_group_name_H-M   'P 1'
#
loop_
_entity.id
_entity.type
_entity.pdbx_description
1 polymer ?
#
loop_
_entity_poly.entity_id
_entity_poly.type
_entity_poly.pdbx_seq_one_letter_code
_entity_poly.pdbx_strand_id
1 'polypeptide(L)'
;YAKAKEWINVLQTISEESGNPGMGVGTISRLKARYVVETEKWQVAPVTNDLPPHELLAIGLSASRTGNQDILKQVETELASVAENSNRGGNGGNYTKISSRQVSALVKVHEGQAAAALALLDEAEGILLSMRPPNGPASPIKPLHELYGEILLELGQPDDAIEKFSTSLLRLPNRPRSLLGLARGYAKTGDYANARVQYAKLAEVWSGRDEFVEMQEVRRFLETTDDQ
;
A
#
# COMPACT_ATOMS: atom_id res chain seq x y z
N TYR A 1 14.11 7.12 3.16
CA TYR A 1 14.16 5.78 2.55
C TYR A 1 15.60 5.26 2.35
N ALA A 2 16.61 6.10 2.03
CA ALA A 2 18.02 5.69 1.97
C ALA A 2 18.44 4.99 3.27
N LYS A 3 18.14 5.61 4.43
CA LYS A 3 18.40 5.04 5.75
C LYS A 3 17.66 3.71 6.00
N ALA A 4 16.44 3.55 5.45
CA ALA A 4 15.71 2.29 5.56
C ALA A 4 16.41 1.16 4.77
N LYS A 5 16.93 1.47 3.57
CA LYS A 5 17.70 0.53 2.76
C LYS A 5 19.01 0.15 3.46
N GLU A 6 19.70 1.11 4.07
CA GLU A 6 20.90 0.88 4.87
C GLU A 6 20.61 -0.11 6.02
N TRP A 7 19.55 0.14 6.79
CA TRP A 7 19.17 -0.77 7.89
C TRP A 7 18.79 -2.17 7.42
N ILE A 8 18.13 -2.31 6.26
CA ILE A 8 17.85 -3.62 5.67
C ILE A 8 19.16 -4.36 5.38
N ASN A 9 20.16 -3.68 4.80
CA ASN A 9 21.46 -4.27 4.53
C ASN A 9 22.19 -4.66 5.82
N VAL A 10 22.20 -3.79 6.84
CA VAL A 10 22.80 -4.08 8.16
C VAL A 10 22.17 -5.32 8.79
N LEU A 11 20.84 -5.43 8.78
CA LEU A 11 20.14 -6.60 9.32
C LEU A 11 20.46 -7.87 8.53
N GLN A 12 20.65 -7.77 7.21
CA GLN A 12 21.07 -8.92 6.39
C GLN A 12 22.47 -9.39 6.79
N THR A 13 23.44 -8.48 6.88
CA THR A 13 24.80 -8.81 7.31
C THR A 13 24.81 -9.47 8.69
N ILE A 14 24.08 -8.92 9.66
CA ILE A 14 23.95 -9.52 11.00
C ILE A 14 23.36 -10.93 10.94
N SER A 15 22.33 -11.13 10.10
CA SER A 15 21.69 -12.44 9.93
C SER A 15 22.68 -13.47 9.33
N GLU A 16 23.44 -13.07 8.34
CA GLU A 16 24.47 -13.91 7.68
C GLU A 16 25.62 -14.25 8.64
N GLU A 17 26.12 -13.28 9.40
CA GLU A 17 27.23 -13.45 10.34
C GLU A 17 26.84 -14.21 11.64
N SER A 18 25.54 -14.26 11.96
CA SER A 18 25.04 -14.91 13.20
C SER A 18 25.26 -16.43 13.24
N GLY A 19 25.55 -17.05 12.10
CA GLY A 19 25.58 -18.52 11.96
C GLY A 19 24.21 -19.19 12.13
N ASN A 20 23.13 -18.40 12.28
CA ASN A 20 21.75 -18.89 12.40
C ASN A 20 20.94 -18.49 11.15
N PRO A 21 20.74 -19.39 10.18
CA PRO A 21 20.08 -19.08 8.90
C PRO A 21 18.63 -18.59 9.04
N GLY A 22 18.00 -18.80 10.18
CA GLY A 22 16.62 -18.37 10.46
C GLY A 22 16.52 -17.02 11.16
N MET A 23 17.64 -16.45 11.62
CA MET A 23 17.65 -15.23 12.41
C MET A 23 17.20 -14.01 11.58
N GLY A 24 16.10 -13.42 11.96
CA GLY A 24 15.63 -12.17 11.35
C GLY A 24 15.07 -12.29 9.94
N VAL A 25 15.08 -13.46 9.30
CA VAL A 25 14.62 -13.65 7.90
C VAL A 25 13.22 -13.08 7.67
N GLY A 26 12.26 -13.41 8.50
CA GLY A 26 10.88 -12.90 8.37
C GLY A 26 10.77 -11.38 8.59
N THR A 27 11.63 -10.80 9.43
CA THR A 27 11.67 -9.34 9.64
C THR A 27 12.29 -8.63 8.43
N ILE A 28 13.41 -9.16 7.92
CA ILE A 28 14.10 -8.61 6.74
C ILE A 28 13.18 -8.67 5.52
N SER A 29 12.52 -9.82 5.29
CA SER A 29 11.54 -10.02 4.24
C SER A 29 10.43 -8.97 4.30
N ARG A 30 9.83 -8.78 5.49
CA ARG A 30 8.78 -7.77 5.69
C ARG A 30 9.27 -6.34 5.45
N LEU A 31 10.48 -6.01 5.86
CA LEU A 31 11.07 -4.68 5.63
C LEU A 31 11.35 -4.44 4.15
N LYS A 32 11.82 -5.45 3.42
CA LYS A 32 12.02 -5.37 1.96
C LYS A 32 10.70 -5.17 1.23
N ALA A 33 9.68 -5.97 1.54
CA ALA A 33 8.35 -5.83 0.95
C ALA A 33 7.76 -4.45 1.24
N ARG A 34 7.85 -3.97 2.48
CA ARG A 34 7.43 -2.61 2.86
C ARG A 34 8.21 -1.54 2.11
N TYR A 35 9.53 -1.69 1.95
CA TYR A 35 10.35 -0.73 1.21
C TYR A 35 9.87 -0.58 -0.24
N VAL A 36 9.57 -1.68 -0.92
CA VAL A 36 9.01 -1.64 -2.29
C VAL A 36 7.70 -0.86 -2.32
N VAL A 37 6.76 -1.17 -1.42
CA VAL A 37 5.44 -0.53 -1.36
C VAL A 37 5.52 0.96 -1.01
N GLU A 38 6.35 1.33 -0.04
CA GLU A 38 6.47 2.73 0.41
C GLU A 38 7.20 3.62 -0.60
N THR A 39 8.17 3.07 -1.32
CA THR A 39 8.96 3.81 -2.31
C THR A 39 8.40 3.73 -3.72
N GLU A 40 7.43 2.83 -3.94
CA GLU A 40 6.88 2.48 -5.26
C GLU A 40 7.96 2.06 -6.28
N LYS A 41 9.10 1.60 -5.77
CA LYS A 41 10.13 0.98 -6.61
C LYS A 41 9.71 -0.45 -6.95
N TRP A 42 8.71 -0.54 -7.81
CA TRP A 42 8.03 -1.78 -8.14
C TRP A 42 9.00 -2.84 -8.68
N GLN A 43 8.90 -4.03 -8.11
CA GLN A 43 9.73 -5.18 -8.46
C GLN A 43 8.85 -6.41 -8.61
N VAL A 44 8.76 -6.92 -9.82
CA VAL A 44 8.09 -8.19 -10.12
C VAL A 44 9.08 -9.32 -9.88
N ALA A 45 8.63 -10.35 -9.16
CA ALA A 45 9.40 -11.55 -8.87
C ALA A 45 8.55 -12.80 -9.17
N PRO A 46 9.19 -13.96 -9.40
CA PRO A 46 8.47 -15.23 -9.52
C PRO A 46 7.67 -15.54 -8.26
N VAL A 47 6.48 -16.13 -8.45
CA VAL A 47 5.62 -16.57 -7.36
C VAL A 47 5.95 -18.01 -7.01
N THR A 48 6.24 -18.29 -5.73
CA THR A 48 6.50 -19.63 -5.20
C THR A 48 5.60 -19.88 -3.99
N ASN A 49 5.35 -21.14 -3.68
CA ASN A 49 4.37 -21.56 -2.65
C ASN A 49 4.82 -21.30 -1.20
N ASP A 50 6.06 -20.88 -1.00
CA ASP A 50 6.68 -20.60 0.29
C ASP A 50 6.72 -19.11 0.63
N LEU A 51 6.29 -18.24 -0.29
CA LEU A 51 6.31 -16.80 -0.08
C LEU A 51 5.32 -16.37 1.01
N PRO A 52 5.79 -15.55 1.98
CA PRO A 52 4.89 -15.05 3.01
C PRO A 52 3.89 -14.01 2.43
N PRO A 53 2.70 -13.84 3.05
CA PRO A 53 1.64 -12.97 2.55
C PRO A 53 2.06 -11.53 2.25
N HIS A 54 3.01 -10.98 2.99
CA HIS A 54 3.50 -9.63 2.76
C HIS A 54 4.39 -9.51 1.52
N GLU A 55 5.14 -10.55 1.14
CA GLU A 55 5.88 -10.57 -0.12
C GLU A 55 4.92 -10.76 -1.30
N LEU A 56 3.98 -11.70 -1.20
CA LEU A 56 2.94 -11.88 -2.20
C LEU A 56 2.18 -10.57 -2.46
N LEU A 57 1.79 -9.84 -1.40
CA LEU A 57 1.14 -8.54 -1.56
C LEU A 57 2.03 -7.52 -2.30
N ALA A 58 3.32 -7.44 -1.95
CA ALA A 58 4.25 -6.52 -2.61
C ALA A 58 4.47 -6.87 -4.09
N ILE A 59 4.56 -8.18 -4.42
CA ILE A 59 4.68 -8.67 -5.80
C ILE A 59 3.39 -8.38 -6.57
N GLY A 60 2.21 -8.63 -5.97
CA GLY A 60 0.92 -8.35 -6.59
C GLY A 60 0.72 -6.87 -6.91
N LEU A 61 1.05 -5.98 -5.96
CA LEU A 61 1.05 -4.52 -6.18
C LEU A 61 2.03 -4.13 -7.30
N SER A 62 3.24 -4.69 -7.29
CA SER A 62 4.23 -4.44 -8.34
C SER A 62 3.75 -4.93 -9.71
N ALA A 63 3.18 -6.12 -9.79
CA ALA A 63 2.63 -6.69 -11.01
C ALA A 63 1.47 -5.86 -11.57
N SER A 64 0.58 -5.40 -10.69
CA SER A 64 -0.52 -4.49 -11.06
C SER A 64 0.02 -3.18 -11.63
N ARG A 65 0.96 -2.51 -10.95
CA ARG A 65 1.51 -1.22 -11.36
C ARG A 65 2.41 -1.28 -12.60
N THR A 66 2.99 -2.45 -12.89
CA THR A 66 3.81 -2.67 -14.11
C THR A 66 3.03 -3.33 -15.26
N GLY A 67 1.75 -3.63 -15.06
CA GLY A 67 0.90 -4.25 -16.09
C GLY A 67 1.18 -5.74 -16.31
N ASN A 68 1.88 -6.42 -15.41
CA ASN A 68 2.18 -7.85 -15.52
C ASN A 68 1.00 -8.69 -15.00
N GLN A 69 0.00 -8.88 -15.85
CA GLN A 69 -1.23 -9.58 -15.48
C GLN A 69 -1.03 -11.06 -15.15
N ASP A 70 -0.05 -11.73 -15.76
CA ASP A 70 0.22 -13.14 -15.50
C ASP A 70 0.72 -13.36 -14.08
N ILE A 71 1.68 -12.55 -13.64
CA ILE A 71 2.17 -12.59 -12.26
C ILE A 71 1.09 -12.13 -11.27
N LEU A 72 0.28 -11.12 -11.63
CA LEU A 72 -0.81 -10.66 -10.77
C LEU A 72 -1.81 -11.78 -10.49
N LYS A 73 -2.21 -12.57 -11.51
CA LYS A 73 -3.11 -13.72 -11.36
C LYS A 73 -2.47 -14.88 -10.58
N GLN A 74 -1.18 -15.12 -10.76
CA GLN A 74 -0.45 -16.12 -9.97
C GLN A 74 -0.46 -15.73 -8.49
N VAL A 75 -0.19 -14.45 -8.17
CA VAL A 75 -0.25 -13.94 -6.80
C VAL A 75 -1.65 -14.03 -6.23
N GLU A 76 -2.69 -13.71 -7.01
CA GLU A 76 -4.08 -13.86 -6.57
C GLU A 76 -4.37 -15.29 -6.12
N THR A 77 -4.03 -16.27 -6.96
CA THR A 77 -4.25 -17.70 -6.69
C THR A 77 -3.51 -18.15 -5.43
N GLU A 78 -2.22 -17.82 -5.32
CA GLU A 78 -1.40 -18.23 -4.18
C GLU A 78 -1.86 -17.58 -2.88
N LEU A 79 -2.14 -16.28 -2.92
CA LEU A 79 -2.56 -15.54 -1.72
C LEU A 79 -3.96 -15.96 -1.25
N ALA A 80 -4.86 -16.35 -2.17
CA ALA A 80 -6.14 -16.94 -1.84
C ALA A 80 -5.95 -18.29 -1.12
N SER A 81 -5.10 -19.17 -1.65
CA SER A 81 -4.76 -20.45 -1.04
C SER A 81 -4.17 -20.28 0.38
N VAL A 82 -3.24 -19.34 0.55
CA VAL A 82 -2.66 -19.02 1.87
C VAL A 82 -3.73 -18.48 2.84
N ALA A 83 -4.67 -17.67 2.34
CA ALA A 83 -5.74 -17.10 3.15
C ALA A 83 -6.75 -18.17 3.63
N GLU A 84 -7.11 -19.13 2.78
CA GLU A 84 -7.99 -20.25 3.10
C GLU A 84 -7.34 -21.20 4.10
N ASN A 85 -6.06 -21.52 3.91
CA ASN A 85 -5.30 -22.43 4.78
C ASN A 85 -4.79 -21.77 6.06
N SER A 86 -5.05 -20.46 6.25
CA SER A 86 -4.59 -19.70 7.41
C SER A 86 -5.45 -20.02 8.65
N ASN A 87 -5.16 -21.14 9.31
CA ASN A 87 -5.69 -21.49 10.62
C ASN A 87 -5.08 -20.65 11.77
N ARG A 88 -4.33 -19.61 11.45
CA ARG A 88 -3.77 -18.68 12.43
C ARG A 88 -4.90 -17.85 13.02
N GLY A 89 -5.35 -18.26 14.21
CA GLY A 89 -6.26 -17.46 15.01
C GLY A 89 -5.69 -16.06 15.25
N GLY A 90 -6.58 -15.05 15.39
CA GLY A 90 -6.20 -13.67 15.63
C GLY A 90 -5.91 -12.86 14.38
N ASN A 91 -5.25 -11.71 14.58
CA ASN A 91 -5.09 -10.69 13.53
C ASN A 91 -4.29 -11.15 12.31
N GLY A 92 -3.37 -12.12 12.46
CA GLY A 92 -2.50 -12.56 11.37
C GLY A 92 -3.25 -13.16 10.18
N GLY A 93 -4.21 -14.05 10.45
CA GLY A 93 -5.06 -14.65 9.40
C GLY A 93 -5.97 -13.62 8.73
N ASN A 94 -6.52 -12.69 9.51
CA ASN A 94 -7.36 -11.62 8.97
C ASN A 94 -6.57 -10.69 8.03
N TYR A 95 -5.33 -10.32 8.39
CA TYR A 95 -4.50 -9.52 7.49
C TYR A 95 -4.16 -10.26 6.19
N THR A 96 -3.99 -11.58 6.22
CA THR A 96 -3.80 -12.38 5.00
C THR A 96 -5.05 -12.35 4.13
N LYS A 97 -6.25 -12.51 4.72
CA LYS A 97 -7.53 -12.40 4.00
C LYS A 97 -7.71 -11.01 3.39
N ILE A 98 -7.41 -9.94 4.13
CA ILE A 98 -7.45 -8.57 3.61
C ILE A 98 -6.50 -8.43 2.41
N SER A 99 -5.26 -8.91 2.52
CA SER A 99 -4.29 -8.85 1.41
C SER A 99 -4.76 -9.64 0.19
N SER A 100 -5.39 -10.79 0.38
CA SER A 100 -5.99 -11.57 -0.71
C SER A 100 -7.08 -10.76 -1.43
N ARG A 101 -8.01 -10.13 -0.69
CA ARG A 101 -9.05 -9.29 -1.28
C ARG A 101 -8.48 -8.06 -1.99
N GLN A 102 -7.41 -7.45 -1.46
CA GLN A 102 -6.71 -6.35 -2.12
C GLN A 102 -6.15 -6.76 -3.49
N VAL A 103 -5.49 -7.92 -3.57
CA VAL A 103 -4.95 -8.41 -4.85
C VAL A 103 -6.06 -8.81 -5.81
N SER A 104 -7.09 -9.51 -5.36
CA SER A 104 -8.24 -9.84 -6.20
C SER A 104 -8.95 -8.59 -6.73
N ALA A 105 -9.07 -7.54 -5.91
CA ALA A 105 -9.62 -6.26 -6.37
C ALA A 105 -8.78 -5.65 -7.50
N LEU A 106 -7.44 -5.69 -7.40
CA LEU A 106 -6.56 -5.23 -8.48
C LEU A 106 -6.75 -6.04 -9.77
N VAL A 107 -6.90 -7.38 -9.68
CA VAL A 107 -7.23 -8.21 -10.85
C VAL A 107 -8.54 -7.74 -11.49
N LYS A 108 -9.59 -7.49 -10.68
CA LYS A 108 -10.89 -7.01 -11.17
C LYS A 108 -10.82 -5.64 -11.81
N VAL A 109 -10.00 -4.73 -11.30
CA VAL A 109 -9.74 -3.42 -11.94
C VAL A 109 -9.12 -3.62 -13.33
N HIS A 110 -8.10 -4.47 -13.45
CA HIS A 110 -7.47 -4.77 -14.74
C HIS A 110 -8.40 -5.48 -15.74
N GLU A 111 -9.39 -6.21 -15.24
CA GLU A 111 -10.45 -6.83 -16.05
C GLU A 111 -11.59 -5.87 -16.42
N GLY A 112 -11.55 -4.61 -15.97
CA GLY A 112 -12.61 -3.62 -16.18
C GLY A 112 -13.87 -3.89 -15.35
N GLN A 113 -13.80 -4.73 -14.33
CA GLN A 113 -14.91 -5.15 -13.47
C GLN A 113 -14.96 -4.29 -12.19
N ALA A 114 -15.18 -2.99 -12.35
CA ALA A 114 -15.13 -2.01 -11.25
C ALA A 114 -16.02 -2.40 -10.06
N ALA A 115 -17.28 -2.77 -10.30
CA ALA A 115 -18.21 -3.15 -9.22
C ALA A 115 -17.72 -4.37 -8.42
N ALA A 116 -17.13 -5.37 -9.09
CA ALA A 116 -16.58 -6.54 -8.43
C ALA A 116 -15.32 -6.18 -7.60
N ALA A 117 -14.50 -5.27 -8.11
CA ALA A 117 -13.33 -4.78 -7.37
C ALA A 117 -13.74 -4.08 -6.07
N LEU A 118 -14.74 -3.18 -6.14
CA LEU A 118 -15.23 -2.46 -4.95
C LEU A 118 -15.88 -3.41 -3.94
N ALA A 119 -16.67 -4.39 -4.38
CA ALA A 119 -17.26 -5.39 -3.50
C ALA A 119 -16.19 -6.19 -2.72
N LEU A 120 -15.07 -6.55 -3.36
CA LEU A 120 -13.94 -7.22 -2.68
C LEU A 120 -13.27 -6.31 -1.64
N LEU A 121 -13.18 -5.02 -1.91
CA LEU A 121 -12.63 -4.06 -0.95
C LEU A 121 -13.58 -3.82 0.22
N ASP A 122 -14.91 -3.83 -0.01
CA ASP A 122 -15.93 -3.77 1.05
C ASP A 122 -15.86 -5.02 1.95
N GLU A 123 -15.69 -6.21 1.38
CA GLU A 123 -15.45 -7.42 2.16
C GLU A 123 -14.19 -7.30 3.04
N ALA A 124 -13.10 -6.78 2.47
CA ALA A 124 -11.87 -6.56 3.21
C ALA A 124 -12.04 -5.52 4.33
N GLU A 125 -12.81 -4.47 4.09
CA GLU A 125 -13.15 -3.45 5.09
C GLU A 125 -13.99 -4.05 6.21
N GLY A 126 -14.98 -4.89 5.91
CA GLY A 126 -15.74 -5.64 6.90
C GLY A 126 -14.86 -6.50 7.81
N ILE A 127 -13.88 -7.19 7.24
CA ILE A 127 -12.89 -7.95 8.03
C ILE A 127 -12.09 -6.99 8.93
N LEU A 128 -11.58 -5.89 8.37
CA LEU A 128 -10.76 -4.93 9.11
C LEU A 128 -11.53 -4.29 10.28
N LEU A 129 -12.80 -3.97 10.08
CA LEU A 129 -13.66 -3.36 11.10
C LEU A 129 -14.04 -4.34 12.21
N SER A 130 -14.06 -5.64 11.93
CA SER A 130 -14.28 -6.69 12.94
C SER A 130 -13.08 -6.92 13.86
N MET A 131 -11.91 -6.38 13.49
CA MET A 131 -10.68 -6.55 14.25
C MET A 131 -10.52 -5.48 15.32
N ARG A 132 -9.72 -5.80 16.36
CA ARG A 132 -9.28 -4.75 17.30
C ARG A 132 -8.42 -3.73 16.55
N PRO A 133 -8.51 -2.43 16.91
CA PRO A 133 -7.62 -1.43 16.33
C PRO A 133 -6.16 -1.88 16.37
N PRO A 134 -5.41 -1.68 15.27
CA PRO A 134 -4.02 -2.13 15.21
C PRO A 134 -3.15 -1.34 16.17
N ASN A 135 -2.25 -2.04 16.85
CA ASN A 135 -1.15 -1.45 17.60
C ASN A 135 0.13 -1.61 16.77
N GLY A 136 0.87 -0.53 16.55
CA GLY A 136 2.17 -0.58 15.87
C GLY A 136 2.11 -0.29 14.36
N PRO A 137 3.09 -0.78 13.58
CA PRO A 137 3.22 -0.48 12.16
C PRO A 137 2.02 -0.94 11.34
N ALA A 138 1.76 -0.23 10.23
CA ALA A 138 0.68 -0.59 9.30
C ALA A 138 0.71 -2.07 8.91
N SER A 139 -0.43 -2.72 9.03
CA SER A 139 -0.65 -4.09 8.59
C SER A 139 -2.05 -4.17 7.98
N PRO A 140 -2.20 -4.70 6.76
CA PRO A 140 -1.11 -5.16 5.89
C PRO A 140 -0.12 -4.04 5.52
N ILE A 141 1.00 -4.38 4.84
CA ILE A 141 2.04 -3.42 4.45
C ILE A 141 1.52 -2.30 3.52
N LYS A 142 0.47 -2.58 2.76
CA LYS A 142 -0.37 -1.60 2.06
C LYS A 142 -1.67 -1.47 2.83
N PRO A 143 -1.93 -0.35 3.50
CA PRO A 143 -3.19 -0.13 4.23
C PRO A 143 -4.40 -0.24 3.31
N LEU A 144 -5.45 -0.92 3.78
CA LEU A 144 -6.64 -1.17 2.98
C LEU A 144 -7.27 0.12 2.46
N HIS A 145 -7.55 1.07 3.35
CA HIS A 145 -8.20 2.32 2.96
C HIS A 145 -7.35 3.18 2.01
N GLU A 146 -6.00 3.07 2.07
CA GLU A 146 -5.12 3.72 1.12
C GLU A 146 -5.27 3.13 -0.28
N LEU A 147 -5.21 1.78 -0.41
CA LEU A 147 -5.41 1.12 -1.70
C LEU A 147 -6.83 1.34 -2.24
N TYR A 148 -7.82 1.30 -1.36
CA TYR A 148 -9.21 1.54 -1.73
C TYR A 148 -9.38 2.95 -2.33
N GLY A 149 -8.86 3.97 -1.66
CA GLY A 149 -8.87 5.34 -2.18
C GLY A 149 -8.14 5.49 -3.50
N GLU A 150 -7.00 4.81 -3.70
CA GLU A 150 -6.27 4.80 -4.97
C GLU A 150 -7.12 4.21 -6.10
N ILE A 151 -7.77 3.07 -5.87
CA ILE A 151 -8.66 2.43 -6.86
C ILE A 151 -9.86 3.34 -7.17
N LEU A 152 -10.48 3.96 -6.18
CA LEU A 152 -11.58 4.90 -6.39
C LEU A 152 -11.16 6.10 -7.24
N LEU A 153 -9.95 6.66 -7.03
CA LEU A 153 -9.42 7.71 -7.90
C LEU A 153 -9.19 7.24 -9.34
N GLU A 154 -8.72 6.02 -9.54
CA GLU A 154 -8.54 5.42 -10.87
C GLU A 154 -9.90 5.19 -11.57
N LEU A 155 -10.95 4.86 -10.81
CA LEU A 155 -12.31 4.70 -11.30
C LEU A 155 -13.09 6.01 -11.48
N GLY A 156 -12.48 7.16 -11.20
CA GLY A 156 -13.13 8.47 -11.34
C GLY A 156 -14.15 8.81 -10.25
N GLN A 157 -14.00 8.25 -9.06
CA GLN A 157 -14.85 8.46 -7.88
C GLN A 157 -14.07 9.25 -6.79
N PRO A 158 -13.74 10.53 -7.00
CA PRO A 158 -12.86 11.27 -6.10
C PRO A 158 -13.49 11.57 -4.74
N ASP A 159 -14.82 11.75 -4.65
CA ASP A 159 -15.49 12.02 -3.37
C ASP A 159 -15.37 10.81 -2.43
N ASP A 160 -15.64 9.60 -2.93
CA ASP A 160 -15.50 8.37 -2.17
C ASP A 160 -14.02 8.10 -1.81
N ALA A 161 -13.11 8.44 -2.72
CA ALA A 161 -11.67 8.34 -2.46
C ALA A 161 -11.21 9.23 -1.31
N ILE A 162 -11.71 10.46 -1.23
CA ILE A 162 -11.45 11.40 -0.12
C ILE A 162 -11.82 10.77 1.22
N GLU A 163 -13.01 10.13 1.30
CA GLU A 163 -13.44 9.44 2.51
C GLU A 163 -12.49 8.31 2.92
N LYS A 164 -12.08 7.46 1.96
CA LYS A 164 -11.18 6.34 2.25
C LYS A 164 -9.78 6.82 2.66
N PHE A 165 -9.20 7.83 2.00
CA PHE A 165 -7.92 8.40 2.41
C PHE A 165 -7.99 9.09 3.78
N SER A 166 -9.07 9.79 4.07
CA SER A 166 -9.31 10.41 5.38
C SER A 166 -9.34 9.35 6.48
N THR A 167 -10.04 8.24 6.24
CA THR A 167 -10.08 7.09 7.16
C THR A 167 -8.70 6.46 7.33
N SER A 168 -7.91 6.36 6.26
CA SER A 168 -6.52 5.89 6.34
C SER A 168 -5.67 6.79 7.24
N LEU A 169 -5.80 8.10 7.12
CA LEU A 169 -5.05 9.08 7.92
C LEU A 169 -5.48 9.15 9.39
N LEU A 170 -6.74 8.84 9.71
CA LEU A 170 -7.17 8.67 11.11
C LEU A 170 -6.41 7.53 11.80
N ARG A 171 -6.13 6.45 11.08
CA ARG A 171 -5.43 5.27 11.61
C ARG A 171 -3.90 5.39 11.53
N LEU A 172 -3.41 6.08 10.51
CA LEU A 172 -1.99 6.25 10.20
C LEU A 172 -1.69 7.73 9.90
N PRO A 173 -1.66 8.59 10.92
CA PRO A 173 -1.42 10.02 10.75
C PRO A 173 -0.13 10.30 9.98
N ASN A 174 -0.15 11.29 9.11
CA ASN A 174 0.97 11.72 8.28
C ASN A 174 1.53 10.65 7.32
N ARG A 175 0.72 9.63 6.96
CA ARG A 175 1.12 8.65 5.95
C ARG A 175 1.23 9.33 4.58
N PRO A 176 2.44 9.38 3.95
CA PRO A 176 2.66 10.22 2.76
C PRO A 176 1.77 9.84 1.58
N ARG A 177 1.62 8.54 1.30
CA ARG A 177 0.79 8.06 0.18
C ARG A 177 -0.69 8.39 0.35
N SER A 178 -1.20 8.32 1.58
CA SER A 178 -2.57 8.72 1.89
C SER A 178 -2.76 10.24 1.82
N LEU A 179 -1.76 11.06 2.23
CA LEU A 179 -1.78 12.50 2.05
C LEU A 179 -1.80 12.88 0.57
N LEU A 180 -0.97 12.24 -0.25
CA LEU A 180 -0.93 12.45 -1.70
C LEU A 180 -2.28 12.10 -2.35
N GLY A 181 -2.84 10.92 -2.00
CA GLY A 181 -4.13 10.49 -2.52
C GLY A 181 -5.27 11.43 -2.14
N LEU A 182 -5.29 11.90 -0.88
CA LEU A 182 -6.28 12.85 -0.39
C LEU A 182 -6.16 14.21 -1.10
N ALA A 183 -4.93 14.71 -1.28
CA ALA A 183 -4.68 15.94 -2.04
C ALA A 183 -5.19 15.85 -3.48
N ARG A 184 -4.89 14.73 -4.16
CA ARG A 184 -5.39 14.45 -5.52
C ARG A 184 -6.92 14.33 -5.57
N GLY A 185 -7.54 13.73 -4.57
CA GLY A 185 -8.99 13.65 -4.44
C GLY A 185 -9.62 15.04 -4.40
N TYR A 186 -9.17 15.89 -3.48
CA TYR A 186 -9.63 17.27 -3.37
C TYR A 186 -9.37 18.08 -4.66
N ALA A 187 -8.20 17.93 -5.28
CA ALA A 187 -7.91 18.62 -6.54
C ALA A 187 -8.87 18.20 -7.67
N LYS A 188 -9.24 16.91 -7.74
CA LYS A 188 -10.18 16.39 -8.74
C LYS A 188 -11.61 16.87 -8.52
N THR A 189 -12.03 17.14 -7.28
CA THR A 189 -13.35 17.71 -6.95
C THR A 189 -13.39 19.24 -7.04
N GLY A 190 -12.24 19.89 -7.32
CA GLY A 190 -12.13 21.35 -7.37
C GLY A 190 -11.95 22.01 -6.00
N ASP A 191 -11.82 21.25 -4.93
CA ASP A 191 -11.55 21.79 -3.58
C ASP A 191 -10.03 22.04 -3.44
N TYR A 192 -9.56 23.09 -4.12
CA TYR A 192 -8.14 23.45 -4.15
C TYR A 192 -7.61 23.89 -2.78
N ALA A 193 -8.49 24.46 -1.93
CA ALA A 193 -8.11 24.88 -0.58
C ALA A 193 -7.68 23.67 0.27
N ASN A 194 -8.50 22.63 0.32
CA ASN A 194 -8.18 21.42 1.04
C ASN A 194 -7.07 20.62 0.37
N ALA A 195 -7.00 20.58 -0.96
CA ALA A 195 -5.89 19.99 -1.69
C ALA A 195 -4.55 20.61 -1.27
N ARG A 196 -4.48 21.95 -1.22
CA ARG A 196 -3.30 22.70 -0.80
C ARG A 196 -2.85 22.34 0.62
N VAL A 197 -3.78 22.21 1.55
CA VAL A 197 -3.49 21.81 2.94
C VAL A 197 -2.80 20.42 2.95
N GLN A 198 -3.28 19.46 2.16
CA GLN A 198 -2.70 18.13 2.16
C GLN A 198 -1.36 18.08 1.43
N TYR A 199 -1.20 18.81 0.32
CA TYR A 199 0.09 18.93 -0.38
C TYR A 199 1.15 19.62 0.50
N ALA A 200 0.78 20.66 1.26
CA ALA A 200 1.71 21.30 2.19
C ALA A 200 2.18 20.34 3.29
N LYS A 201 1.27 19.60 3.92
CA LYS A 201 1.63 18.55 4.87
C LYS A 201 2.53 17.48 4.26
N LEU A 202 2.26 17.07 3.03
CA LEU A 202 3.10 16.10 2.32
C LEU A 202 4.50 16.65 2.06
N ALA A 203 4.62 17.94 1.67
CA ALA A 203 5.91 18.61 1.49
C ALA A 203 6.73 18.63 2.78
N GLU A 204 6.10 18.84 3.93
CA GLU A 204 6.77 18.76 5.24
C GLU A 204 7.27 17.35 5.55
N VAL A 205 6.41 16.33 5.36
CA VAL A 205 6.73 14.91 5.62
C VAL A 205 7.83 14.41 4.69
N TRP A 206 7.86 14.87 3.45
CA TRP A 206 8.87 14.52 2.45
C TRP A 206 9.98 15.57 2.32
N SER A 207 10.12 16.47 3.28
CA SER A 207 11.22 17.46 3.27
C SER A 207 12.58 16.78 3.09
N GLY A 208 13.37 17.28 2.14
CA GLY A 208 14.66 16.71 1.77
C GLY A 208 14.58 15.35 1.03
N ARG A 209 13.45 15.03 0.45
CA ARG A 209 13.20 13.77 -0.28
C ARG A 209 12.90 14.03 -1.76
N ASP A 210 13.81 14.71 -2.43
CA ASP A 210 13.66 15.07 -3.86
C ASP A 210 13.68 13.86 -4.80
N GLU A 211 14.02 12.66 -4.28
CA GLU A 211 13.97 11.40 -5.01
C GLU A 211 12.56 10.94 -5.38
N PHE A 212 11.51 11.50 -4.78
CA PHE A 212 10.13 11.20 -5.15
C PHE A 212 9.68 12.05 -6.33
N VAL A 213 9.28 11.40 -7.41
CA VAL A 213 8.80 12.07 -8.62
C VAL A 213 7.56 12.93 -8.34
N GLU A 214 6.74 12.51 -7.37
CA GLU A 214 5.53 13.22 -6.94
C GLU A 214 5.83 14.57 -6.27
N MET A 215 7.06 14.79 -5.79
CA MET A 215 7.45 16.11 -5.26
C MET A 215 7.42 17.20 -6.32
N GLN A 216 7.53 16.86 -7.60
CA GLN A 216 7.34 17.82 -8.69
C GLN A 216 5.87 18.26 -8.80
N GLU A 217 4.94 17.31 -8.65
CA GLU A 217 3.49 17.59 -8.58
C GLU A 217 3.16 18.49 -7.38
N VAL A 218 3.68 18.13 -6.20
CA VAL A 218 3.49 18.91 -4.97
C VAL A 218 3.95 20.35 -5.14
N ARG A 219 5.17 20.57 -5.61
CA ARG A 219 5.73 21.92 -5.83
C ARG A 219 4.89 22.71 -6.84
N ARG A 220 4.59 22.13 -7.97
CA ARG A 220 3.78 22.78 -9.01
C ARG A 220 2.42 23.21 -8.47
N PHE A 221 1.75 22.34 -7.70
CA PHE A 221 0.44 22.66 -7.13
C PHE A 221 0.54 23.82 -6.14
N LEU A 222 1.53 23.80 -5.25
CA LEU A 222 1.72 24.84 -4.24
C LEU A 222 2.09 26.20 -4.86
N GLU A 223 2.89 26.22 -5.92
CA GLU A 223 3.28 27.44 -6.65
C GLU A 223 2.10 28.06 -7.41
N THR A 224 1.30 27.25 -8.11
CA THR A 224 0.19 27.76 -8.96
C THR A 224 -1.02 28.25 -8.17
N THR A 225 -1.18 27.84 -6.91
CA THR A 225 -2.31 28.24 -6.06
C THR A 225 -1.99 29.43 -5.13
N ASP A 226 -0.78 29.97 -5.15
CA ASP A 226 -0.43 31.20 -4.41
C ASP A 226 -0.91 32.49 -5.15
N ASP A 227 -1.28 32.39 -6.43
CA ASP A 227 -1.68 33.51 -7.27
C ASP A 227 -3.22 33.68 -7.38
N GLN A 228 -4.04 32.94 -6.62
CA GLN A 228 -5.49 33.03 -6.59
C GLN A 228 -6.01 33.34 -5.18
#